data_0d336edcd3ccb728d2ea00a8cb0de543
#
_entry.id   0d336edcd3ccb728d2ea00a8cb0de543
#
_cell.length_a   1.000
_cell.length_b   1.000
_cell.length_c   1.000
_cell.angle_alpha   90.00
_cell.angle_beta   90.00
_cell.angle_gamma   90.00
#
_symmetry.space_group_name_H-M   'P 1'
#
loop_
_entity.id
_entity.type
_entity.pdbx_description
1 polymer ?
#
loop_
_entity_poly.entity_id
_entity_poly.type
_entity_poly.pdbx_seq_one_letter_code
_entity_poly.pdbx_strand_id
1 'polypeptide(L)'
;GPAGATHHSIEDIAIMRALPNMTLFSPCDPYEVEKITEESINHQGPIYFRLAKKGEPIISNQESKIELGKANFIEKNENSNIAILFTGNASDIALEVSSELKERGVVTDVISFHTIKPFDYETLDKIVSSKKYIFTIEEHSIIGGLGSVVSEYIAESRLNPIFKRFALPDEYSHYVGSQFYIREKFEFTSALISNKILNTLGYKW
;
A
#
# COMPACT_ATOMS: atom_id res chain seq x y z
N GLY A 1 5.41 17.86 -1.48
CA GLY A 1 5.82 18.71 -2.60
C GLY A 1 6.17 20.15 -2.17
N PRO A 2 6.56 21.02 -3.09
CA PRO A 2 7.02 22.37 -2.73
C PRO A 2 5.93 23.32 -2.23
N ALA A 3 4.67 22.93 -2.35
CA ALA A 3 3.54 23.78 -1.94
C ALA A 3 3.23 23.74 -0.43
N GLY A 4 3.87 22.87 0.32
CA GLY A 4 3.72 22.74 1.77
C GLY A 4 2.45 22.03 2.24
N ALA A 5 2.23 22.01 3.54
CA ALA A 5 1.18 21.23 4.22
C ALA A 5 -0.24 21.52 3.72
N THR A 6 -0.52 22.74 3.28
CA THR A 6 -1.85 23.12 2.73
C THR A 6 -2.21 22.41 1.42
N HIS A 7 -1.24 21.73 0.79
CA HIS A 7 -1.41 20.99 -0.47
C HIS A 7 -1.03 19.51 -0.33
N HIS A 8 -0.77 19.05 0.88
CA HIS A 8 -0.48 17.64 1.16
C HIS A 8 -1.68 17.04 1.88
N SER A 9 -2.43 16.20 1.19
CA SER A 9 -3.47 15.39 1.82
C SER A 9 -2.88 14.01 2.09
N ILE A 10 -2.73 13.66 3.35
CA ILE A 10 -2.23 12.36 3.80
C ILE A 10 -3.27 11.61 4.63
N GLU A 11 -4.44 12.19 4.80
CA GLU A 11 -5.61 11.69 5.55
C GLU A 11 -6.83 11.39 4.66
N ASP A 12 -6.71 11.62 3.38
CA ASP A 12 -7.78 11.56 2.40
C ASP A 12 -8.43 10.17 2.27
N ILE A 13 -7.62 9.11 2.26
CA ILE A 13 -8.14 7.72 2.23
C ILE A 13 -9.01 7.46 3.45
N ALA A 14 -8.57 7.87 4.66
CA ALA A 14 -9.31 7.68 5.89
C ALA A 14 -10.69 8.34 5.84
N ILE A 15 -10.75 9.61 5.39
CA ILE A 15 -11.97 10.40 5.29
C ILE A 15 -12.92 9.78 4.25
N MET A 16 -12.42 9.50 3.05
CA MET A 16 -13.23 8.97 1.96
C MET A 16 -13.71 7.53 2.24
N ARG A 17 -12.88 6.74 2.92
CA ARG A 17 -13.25 5.37 3.32
C ARG A 17 -14.43 5.36 4.30
N ALA A 18 -14.55 6.36 5.17
CA ALA A 18 -15.64 6.46 6.14
C ALA A 18 -16.99 6.82 5.49
N LEU A 19 -17.00 7.41 4.30
CA LEU A 19 -18.24 7.83 3.65
C LEU A 19 -19.04 6.61 3.13
N PRO A 20 -20.35 6.49 3.43
CA PRO A 20 -21.19 5.43 2.88
C PRO A 20 -21.22 5.47 1.34
N ASN A 21 -21.25 4.30 0.70
CA ASN A 21 -21.34 4.11 -0.75
C ASN A 21 -20.19 4.74 -1.58
N MET A 22 -19.18 5.32 -0.94
CA MET A 22 -17.99 5.82 -1.65
C MET A 22 -17.18 4.64 -2.18
N THR A 23 -16.80 4.69 -3.45
CA THR A 23 -15.77 3.83 -4.03
C THR A 23 -14.45 4.57 -4.01
N LEU A 24 -13.39 3.91 -3.59
CA LEU A 24 -12.09 4.55 -3.32
C LEU A 24 -10.95 3.80 -4.02
N PHE A 25 -10.29 4.49 -4.95
CA PHE A 25 -9.15 4.00 -5.70
C PHE A 25 -7.86 4.74 -5.34
N SER A 26 -6.79 4.00 -5.23
CA SER A 26 -5.42 4.50 -5.06
C SER A 26 -4.48 3.64 -5.92
N PRO A 27 -4.55 3.76 -7.26
CA PRO A 27 -3.72 2.99 -8.18
C PRO A 27 -2.25 3.38 -8.06
N CYS A 28 -1.36 2.42 -8.34
CA CYS A 28 0.07 2.58 -8.14
C CYS A 28 0.84 3.00 -9.40
N ASP A 29 0.28 2.78 -10.57
CA ASP A 29 0.94 3.04 -11.84
C ASP A 29 -0.04 3.44 -12.96
N PRO A 30 0.46 3.93 -14.11
CA PRO A 30 -0.40 4.31 -15.24
C PRO A 30 -1.28 3.18 -15.76
N TYR A 31 -0.85 1.92 -15.70
CA TYR A 31 -1.63 0.79 -16.17
C TYR A 31 -2.84 0.51 -15.26
N GLU A 32 -2.64 0.50 -13.95
CA GLU A 32 -3.77 0.41 -12.99
C GLU A 32 -4.73 1.60 -13.16
N VAL A 33 -4.20 2.83 -13.36
CA VAL A 33 -5.04 4.03 -13.61
C VAL A 33 -5.91 3.84 -14.84
N GLU A 34 -5.33 3.39 -15.97
CA GLU A 34 -6.05 3.16 -17.21
C GLU A 34 -7.19 2.15 -17.01
N LYS A 35 -6.86 0.97 -16.48
CA LYS A 35 -7.83 -0.12 -16.34
C LYS A 35 -8.97 0.19 -15.36
N ILE A 36 -8.65 0.76 -14.21
CA ILE A 36 -9.66 1.15 -13.23
C ILE A 36 -10.54 2.29 -13.78
N THR A 37 -9.96 3.22 -14.56
CA THR A 37 -10.75 4.27 -15.19
C THR A 37 -11.73 3.69 -16.21
N GLU A 38 -11.31 2.74 -17.05
CA GLU A 38 -12.18 2.03 -17.98
C GLU A 38 -13.36 1.36 -17.25
N GLU A 39 -13.10 0.63 -16.16
CA GLU A 39 -14.15 -0.02 -15.36
C GLU A 39 -15.07 0.99 -14.65
N SER A 40 -14.54 2.14 -14.24
CA SER A 40 -15.29 3.15 -13.52
C SER A 40 -16.38 3.82 -14.36
N ILE A 41 -16.31 3.77 -15.71
CA ILE A 41 -17.29 4.38 -16.60
C ILE A 41 -18.71 3.85 -16.37
N ASN A 42 -18.83 2.58 -16.05
CA ASN A 42 -20.13 1.92 -15.80
C ASN A 42 -20.45 1.79 -14.29
N HIS A 43 -19.61 2.31 -13.43
CA HIS A 43 -19.82 2.23 -11.99
C HIS A 43 -20.96 3.15 -11.54
N GLN A 44 -21.82 2.64 -10.66
CA GLN A 44 -22.90 3.42 -10.06
C GLN A 44 -22.50 3.91 -8.67
N GLY A 45 -22.50 5.22 -8.49
CA GLY A 45 -22.18 5.83 -7.20
C GLY A 45 -20.96 6.76 -7.25
N PRO A 46 -20.63 7.41 -6.13
CA PRO A 46 -19.49 8.31 -6.04
C PRO A 46 -18.17 7.55 -6.05
N ILE A 47 -17.19 8.08 -6.75
CA ILE A 47 -15.83 7.53 -6.83
C ILE A 47 -14.83 8.60 -6.41
N TYR A 48 -13.89 8.22 -5.59
CA TYR A 48 -12.71 9.00 -5.26
C TYR A 48 -11.46 8.33 -5.85
N PHE A 49 -10.74 9.05 -6.71
CA PHE A 49 -9.45 8.64 -7.25
C PHE A 49 -8.32 9.38 -6.56
N ARG A 50 -7.44 8.66 -5.91
CA ARG A 50 -6.20 9.18 -5.36
C ARG A 50 -5.07 8.93 -6.34
N LEU A 51 -4.75 9.93 -7.15
CA LEU A 51 -3.70 9.83 -8.17
C LEU A 51 -2.39 10.42 -7.67
N ALA A 52 -1.28 9.79 -8.05
CA ALA A 52 0.06 10.34 -7.88
C ALA A 52 0.27 11.56 -8.81
N LYS A 53 1.35 12.33 -8.57
CA LYS A 53 1.58 13.57 -9.31
C LYS A 53 1.88 13.33 -10.78
N LYS A 54 2.88 12.53 -11.10
CA LYS A 54 3.31 12.05 -12.42
C LYS A 54 4.63 11.29 -12.34
N GLY A 55 4.91 10.52 -13.39
CA GLY A 55 6.24 9.91 -13.58
C GLY A 55 6.37 8.57 -12.88
N GLU A 56 5.29 8.03 -12.36
CA GLU A 56 5.28 6.67 -11.81
C GLU A 56 5.60 5.66 -12.91
N PRO A 57 6.57 4.75 -12.70
CA PRO A 57 6.87 3.70 -13.65
C PRO A 57 5.69 2.71 -13.74
N ILE A 58 5.55 2.07 -14.89
CA ILE A 58 4.64 0.92 -15.02
C ILE A 58 5.32 -0.26 -14.36
N ILE A 59 4.72 -0.76 -13.29
CA ILE A 59 5.18 -1.92 -12.51
C ILE A 59 4.22 -3.11 -12.59
N SER A 60 2.95 -2.84 -12.91
CA SER A 60 1.94 -3.87 -13.09
C SER A 60 2.25 -4.71 -14.32
N ASN A 61 2.04 -6.03 -14.22
CA ASN A 61 2.10 -6.90 -15.37
C ASN A 61 0.94 -6.56 -16.33
N GLN A 62 1.29 -6.07 -17.53
CA GLN A 62 0.31 -5.66 -18.54
C GLN A 62 -0.56 -6.80 -19.09
N GLU A 63 -0.16 -8.04 -18.86
CA GLU A 63 -0.97 -9.22 -19.16
C GLU A 63 -1.96 -9.56 -18.05
N SER A 64 -1.80 -8.99 -16.86
CA SER A 64 -2.69 -9.20 -15.73
C SER A 64 -3.98 -8.43 -15.93
N LYS A 65 -5.10 -9.08 -15.62
CA LYS A 65 -6.39 -8.42 -15.58
C LYS A 65 -6.49 -7.60 -14.30
N ILE A 66 -6.55 -6.29 -14.45
CA ILE A 66 -6.84 -5.37 -13.34
C ILE A 66 -8.36 -5.21 -13.25
N GLU A 67 -8.93 -5.54 -12.10
CA GLU A 67 -10.35 -5.49 -11.84
C GLU A 67 -10.64 -4.64 -10.60
N LEU A 68 -11.72 -3.87 -10.66
CA LEU A 68 -12.23 -3.10 -9.53
C LEU A 68 -12.49 -4.02 -8.32
N GLY A 69 -11.97 -3.66 -7.17
CA GLY A 69 -12.15 -4.44 -5.94
C GLY A 69 -11.31 -5.72 -5.85
N LYS A 70 -10.34 -5.92 -6.76
CA LYS A 70 -9.39 -7.03 -6.71
C LYS A 70 -7.96 -6.52 -6.52
N ALA A 71 -7.19 -7.24 -5.71
CA ALA A 71 -5.77 -6.93 -5.51
C ALA A 71 -4.93 -7.42 -6.70
N ASN A 72 -3.84 -6.70 -6.98
CA ASN A 72 -2.92 -7.00 -8.07
C ASN A 72 -1.59 -7.50 -7.51
N PHE A 73 -1.18 -8.73 -7.87
CA PHE A 73 0.11 -9.28 -7.49
C PHE A 73 1.21 -8.75 -8.41
N ILE A 74 2.07 -7.89 -7.88
CA ILE A 74 3.23 -7.36 -8.60
C ILE A 74 4.37 -8.40 -8.57
N GLU A 75 4.63 -8.98 -7.41
CA GLU A 75 5.57 -10.09 -7.22
C GLU A 75 4.89 -11.20 -6.44
N LYS A 76 5.03 -12.44 -6.91
CA LYS A 76 4.52 -13.63 -6.25
C LYS A 76 5.62 -14.68 -6.14
N ASN A 77 5.87 -15.13 -4.93
CA ASN A 77 6.87 -16.14 -4.61
C ASN A 77 6.23 -17.29 -3.83
N GLU A 78 6.12 -18.46 -4.43
CA GLU A 78 5.45 -19.61 -3.82
C GLU A 78 6.05 -20.04 -2.47
N ASN A 79 7.36 -19.81 -2.28
CA ASN A 79 8.08 -20.15 -1.06
C ASN A 79 8.08 -19.03 -0.01
N SER A 80 7.41 -17.91 -0.27
CA SER A 80 7.37 -16.79 0.67
C SER A 80 6.32 -17.02 1.75
N ASN A 81 6.71 -16.78 3.00
CA ASN A 81 5.79 -16.65 4.14
C ASN A 81 5.56 -15.20 4.55
N ILE A 82 5.97 -14.24 3.69
CA ILE A 82 5.92 -12.80 3.92
C ILE A 82 5.14 -12.14 2.81
N ALA A 83 4.19 -11.28 3.16
CA ALA A 83 3.47 -10.43 2.21
C ALA A 83 3.71 -8.95 2.54
N ILE A 84 4.06 -8.18 1.53
CA ILE A 84 4.10 -6.71 1.54
C ILE A 84 2.89 -6.22 0.75
N LEU A 85 1.94 -5.60 1.44
CA LEU A 85 0.74 -5.01 0.87
C LEU A 85 0.94 -3.51 0.75
N PHE A 86 0.67 -2.93 -0.40
CA PHE A 86 0.83 -1.50 -0.57
C PHE A 86 -0.34 -0.88 -1.36
N THR A 87 -0.41 0.44 -1.37
CA THR A 87 -1.39 1.18 -2.17
C THR A 87 -0.79 2.47 -2.71
N GLY A 88 -1.24 2.84 -3.90
CA GLY A 88 -0.86 4.09 -4.56
C GLY A 88 0.64 4.26 -4.76
N ASN A 89 1.08 5.49 -4.56
CA ASN A 89 2.46 5.93 -4.78
C ASN A 89 3.50 5.41 -3.76
N ALA A 90 3.13 4.48 -2.89
CA ALA A 90 4.09 3.75 -2.06
C ALA A 90 4.72 2.54 -2.81
N SER A 91 4.39 2.35 -4.07
CA SER A 91 4.86 1.26 -4.91
C SER A 91 6.38 1.18 -5.06
N ASP A 92 7.03 2.33 -5.26
CA ASP A 92 8.49 2.44 -5.35
C ASP A 92 9.16 1.93 -4.07
N ILE A 93 8.72 2.42 -2.90
CA ILE A 93 9.22 1.96 -1.59
C ILE A 93 8.95 0.47 -1.39
N ALA A 94 7.77 -0.03 -1.72
CA ALA A 94 7.43 -1.45 -1.54
C ALA A 94 8.33 -2.37 -2.36
N LEU A 95 8.63 -2.01 -3.62
CA LEU A 95 9.54 -2.75 -4.49
C LEU A 95 11.00 -2.66 -4.04
N GLU A 96 11.46 -1.47 -3.64
CA GLU A 96 12.81 -1.30 -3.09
C GLU A 96 12.99 -2.15 -1.83
N VAL A 97 12.01 -2.15 -0.91
CA VAL A 97 12.01 -3.00 0.29
C VAL A 97 12.09 -4.49 -0.08
N SER A 98 11.29 -4.96 -1.05
CA SER A 98 11.35 -6.34 -1.54
C SER A 98 12.74 -6.69 -2.09
N SER A 99 13.33 -5.78 -2.88
CA SER A 99 14.67 -5.94 -3.45
C SER A 99 15.75 -6.01 -2.37
N GLU A 100 15.74 -5.09 -1.41
CA GLU A 100 16.71 -5.07 -0.30
C GLU A 100 16.59 -6.31 0.60
N LEU A 101 15.39 -6.82 0.82
CA LEU A 101 15.15 -8.06 1.54
C LEU A 101 15.68 -9.27 0.76
N LYS A 102 15.46 -9.30 -0.56
CA LYS A 102 15.94 -10.36 -1.45
C LYS A 102 17.46 -10.46 -1.49
N GLU A 103 18.18 -9.33 -1.48
CA GLU A 103 19.65 -9.30 -1.37
C GLU A 103 20.15 -9.98 -0.08
N ARG A 104 19.30 -10.05 0.94
CA ARG A 104 19.58 -10.70 2.21
C ARG A 104 18.95 -12.09 2.33
N GLY A 105 18.52 -12.68 1.21
CA GLY A 105 17.95 -14.02 1.14
C GLY A 105 16.51 -14.14 1.63
N VAL A 106 15.81 -13.02 1.83
CA VAL A 106 14.42 -12.99 2.28
C VAL A 106 13.52 -12.71 1.07
N VAL A 107 12.66 -13.66 0.71
CA VAL A 107 11.69 -13.51 -0.39
C VAL A 107 10.33 -13.08 0.11
N THR A 108 9.67 -12.20 -0.64
CA THR A 108 8.37 -11.63 -0.29
C THR A 108 7.39 -11.72 -1.45
N ASP A 109 6.09 -11.75 -1.16
CA ASP A 109 5.07 -11.35 -2.11
C ASP A 109 4.89 -9.84 -2.02
N VAL A 110 4.68 -9.16 -3.16
CA VAL A 110 4.38 -7.72 -3.22
C VAL A 110 3.06 -7.54 -3.93
N ILE A 111 2.09 -6.93 -3.24
CA ILE A 111 0.70 -6.90 -3.69
C ILE A 111 0.15 -5.48 -3.61
N SER A 112 -0.33 -4.96 -4.75
CA SER A 112 -1.05 -3.70 -4.84
C SER A 112 -2.52 -3.88 -4.46
N PHE A 113 -2.96 -3.13 -3.46
CA PHE A 113 -4.37 -2.94 -3.16
C PHE A 113 -4.81 -1.58 -3.69
N HIS A 114 -4.96 -1.50 -5.01
CA HIS A 114 -5.37 -0.28 -5.70
C HIS A 114 -6.80 0.14 -5.42
N THR A 115 -7.65 -0.77 -4.97
CA THR A 115 -9.02 -0.48 -4.52
C THR A 115 -9.09 -0.65 -3.01
N ILE A 116 -9.34 0.46 -2.31
CA ILE A 116 -9.49 0.45 -0.85
C ILE A 116 -10.94 0.23 -0.44
N LYS A 117 -11.87 0.62 -1.31
CA LYS A 117 -13.32 0.40 -1.09
C LYS A 117 -14.05 0.27 -2.44
N PRO A 118 -14.74 -0.86 -2.72
CA PRO A 118 -14.79 -2.06 -1.88
C PRO A 118 -13.42 -2.73 -1.77
N PHE A 119 -13.14 -3.33 -0.62
CA PHE A 119 -11.85 -3.98 -0.39
C PHE A 119 -11.87 -5.45 -0.83
N ASP A 120 -10.76 -5.99 -1.33
CA ASP A 120 -10.63 -7.42 -1.68
C ASP A 120 -10.37 -8.28 -0.46
N TYR A 121 -11.43 -8.50 0.32
CA TYR A 121 -11.35 -9.35 1.50
C TYR A 121 -11.08 -10.83 1.15
N GLU A 122 -11.45 -11.29 -0.05
CA GLU A 122 -11.17 -12.66 -0.49
C GLU A 122 -9.66 -12.91 -0.63
N THR A 123 -8.96 -11.98 -1.30
CA THR A 123 -7.51 -12.06 -1.42
C THR A 123 -6.82 -11.83 -0.08
N LEU A 124 -7.32 -10.88 0.73
CA LEU A 124 -6.78 -10.65 2.07
C LEU A 124 -6.90 -11.89 2.96
N ASP A 125 -8.03 -12.59 2.94
CA ASP A 125 -8.23 -13.82 3.69
C ASP A 125 -7.19 -14.91 3.32
N LYS A 126 -6.96 -15.10 2.03
CA LYS A 126 -5.94 -16.04 1.52
C LYS A 126 -4.54 -15.67 2.02
N ILE A 127 -4.21 -14.36 2.01
CA ILE A 127 -2.92 -13.86 2.51
C ILE A 127 -2.80 -14.10 4.01
N VAL A 128 -3.79 -13.67 4.80
CA VAL A 128 -3.77 -13.80 6.27
C VAL A 128 -3.73 -15.26 6.71
N SER A 129 -4.38 -16.16 5.95
CA SER A 129 -4.39 -17.59 6.22
C SER A 129 -3.07 -18.30 5.86
N SER A 130 -2.31 -17.78 4.90
CA SER A 130 -1.13 -18.48 4.36
C SER A 130 0.21 -17.84 4.74
N LYS A 131 0.23 -16.56 5.09
CA LYS A 131 1.47 -15.81 5.39
C LYS A 131 1.66 -15.64 6.88
N LYS A 132 2.87 -15.92 7.34
CA LYS A 132 3.26 -15.71 8.75
C LYS A 132 3.49 -14.24 9.08
N TYR A 133 3.99 -13.47 8.11
CA TYR A 133 4.33 -12.06 8.28
C TYR A 133 3.61 -11.23 7.23
N ILE A 134 2.95 -10.19 7.66
CA ILE A 134 2.22 -9.26 6.80
C ILE A 134 2.64 -7.84 7.14
N PHE A 135 3.06 -7.11 6.12
CA PHE A 135 3.48 -5.71 6.24
C PHE A 135 2.64 -4.85 5.30
N THR A 136 2.18 -3.70 5.77
CA THR A 136 1.56 -2.71 4.89
C THR A 136 2.46 -1.51 4.72
N ILE A 137 2.54 -0.97 3.50
CA ILE A 137 3.31 0.23 3.16
C ILE A 137 2.38 1.20 2.42
N GLU A 138 2.19 2.39 2.97
CA GLU A 138 1.32 3.41 2.38
C GLU A 138 1.83 4.83 2.67
N GLU A 139 1.83 5.70 1.67
CA GLU A 139 2.12 7.12 1.85
C GLU A 139 0.84 7.86 2.24
N HIS A 140 0.38 7.55 3.42
CA HIS A 140 -0.85 8.07 4.05
C HIS A 140 -0.61 8.09 5.56
N SER A 141 -1.42 8.85 6.31
CA SER A 141 -1.44 8.75 7.77
C SER A 141 -1.62 7.31 8.22
N ILE A 142 -0.94 6.92 9.29
CA ILE A 142 -1.10 5.58 9.88
C ILE A 142 -2.54 5.29 10.34
N ILE A 143 -3.37 6.33 10.40
CA ILE A 143 -4.78 6.25 10.83
C ILE A 143 -5.69 6.16 9.61
N GLY A 144 -6.49 5.11 9.54
CA GLY A 144 -7.63 4.98 8.62
C GLY A 144 -7.33 4.55 7.19
N GLY A 145 -6.05 4.37 6.80
CA GLY A 145 -5.65 3.92 5.46
C GLY A 145 -5.68 2.39 5.28
N LEU A 146 -4.88 1.89 4.33
CA LEU A 146 -4.73 0.46 4.01
C LEU A 146 -4.40 -0.37 5.25
N GLY A 147 -3.39 0.07 6.02
CA GLY A 147 -2.97 -0.65 7.21
C GLY A 147 -4.05 -0.77 8.26
N SER A 148 -4.97 0.20 8.34
CA SER A 148 -6.14 0.13 9.22
C SER A 148 -7.15 -0.90 8.73
N VAL A 149 -7.46 -0.95 7.42
CA VAL A 149 -8.35 -1.99 6.84
C VAL A 149 -7.82 -3.39 7.17
N VAL A 150 -6.54 -3.61 6.95
CA VAL A 150 -5.91 -4.92 7.22
C VAL A 150 -5.92 -5.24 8.72
N SER A 151 -5.66 -4.24 9.58
CA SER A 151 -5.74 -4.40 11.05
C SER A 151 -7.12 -4.80 11.51
N GLU A 152 -8.16 -4.13 11.01
CA GLU A 152 -9.56 -4.39 11.33
C GLU A 152 -9.92 -5.84 10.96
N TYR A 153 -9.55 -6.27 9.76
CA TYR A 153 -9.79 -7.64 9.30
C TYR A 153 -9.07 -8.68 10.18
N ILE A 154 -7.78 -8.47 10.48
CA ILE A 154 -7.00 -9.39 11.33
C ILE A 154 -7.62 -9.48 12.73
N ALA A 155 -8.04 -8.35 13.30
CA ALA A 155 -8.65 -8.31 14.63
C ALA A 155 -9.98 -9.07 14.73
N GLU A 156 -10.76 -9.10 13.64
CA GLU A 156 -12.03 -9.82 13.55
C GLU A 156 -11.84 -11.29 13.11
N SER A 157 -10.71 -11.61 12.49
CA SER A 157 -10.36 -13.00 12.12
C SER A 157 -9.87 -13.75 13.36
N ARG A 158 -9.89 -15.08 13.30
CA ARG A 158 -9.28 -15.93 14.33
C ARG A 158 -7.80 -16.23 14.05
N LEU A 159 -7.23 -15.57 13.04
CA LEU A 159 -5.87 -15.74 12.57
C LEU A 159 -4.95 -14.74 13.25
N ASN A 160 -3.69 -15.09 13.46
CA ASN A 160 -2.76 -14.26 14.21
C ASN A 160 -1.40 -14.16 13.49
N PRO A 161 -1.35 -13.58 12.28
CA PRO A 161 -0.09 -13.30 11.62
C PRO A 161 0.70 -12.23 12.40
N ILE A 162 2.01 -12.21 12.23
CA ILE A 162 2.81 -11.07 12.71
C ILE A 162 2.58 -9.92 11.74
N PHE A 163 1.88 -8.90 12.20
CA PHE A 163 1.45 -7.78 11.39
C PHE A 163 2.11 -6.47 11.83
N LYS A 164 2.58 -5.67 10.84
CA LYS A 164 3.10 -4.33 11.10
C LYS A 164 2.79 -3.39 9.96
N ARG A 165 2.45 -2.15 10.30
CA ARG A 165 2.13 -1.08 9.36
C ARG A 165 3.31 -0.13 9.23
N PHE A 166 3.59 0.29 7.99
CA PHE A 166 4.52 1.37 7.67
C PHE A 166 3.75 2.44 6.92
N ALA A 167 3.63 3.60 7.52
CA ALA A 167 2.87 4.74 7.03
C ALA A 167 3.45 6.03 7.62
N LEU A 168 2.94 7.16 7.19
CA LEU A 168 3.31 8.46 7.73
C LEU A 168 2.71 8.64 9.14
N PRO A 169 3.40 9.36 10.04
CA PRO A 169 2.89 9.62 11.39
C PRO A 169 1.62 10.49 11.36
N ASP A 170 0.90 10.50 12.48
CA ASP A 170 -0.29 11.33 12.68
C ASP A 170 0.10 12.78 12.99
N GLU A 171 0.67 13.45 11.99
CA GLU A 171 1.06 14.86 12.06
C GLU A 171 1.06 15.53 10.69
N TYR A 172 0.75 16.81 10.64
CA TYR A 172 0.90 17.59 9.42
C TYR A 172 2.36 17.84 9.10
N SER A 173 2.73 17.67 7.82
CA SER A 173 4.09 17.95 7.39
C SER A 173 4.42 19.44 7.47
N HIS A 174 5.37 19.79 8.31
CA HIS A 174 5.97 21.13 8.32
C HIS A 174 7.11 21.29 7.31
N TYR A 175 7.44 20.20 6.60
CA TYR A 175 8.52 20.17 5.63
C TYR A 175 8.03 20.55 4.25
N VAL A 176 8.85 21.33 3.52
CA VAL A 176 8.59 21.75 2.14
C VAL A 176 9.77 21.30 1.28
N GLY A 177 9.49 20.55 0.20
CA GLY A 177 10.55 20.03 -0.65
C GLY A 177 10.09 18.94 -1.60
N SER A 178 11.04 18.15 -2.10
CA SER A 178 10.72 16.96 -2.89
C SER A 178 10.02 15.89 -2.04
N GLN A 179 9.31 14.97 -2.69
CA GLN A 179 8.70 13.81 -2.01
C GLN A 179 9.77 13.01 -1.27
N PHE A 180 10.89 12.73 -1.92
CA PHE A 180 12.03 12.03 -1.31
C PHE A 180 12.50 12.70 -0.01
N TYR A 181 12.75 14.03 -0.04
CA TYR A 181 13.16 14.79 1.13
C TYR A 181 12.14 14.69 2.28
N ILE A 182 10.84 14.78 1.96
CA ILE A 182 9.78 14.70 2.98
C ILE A 182 9.71 13.28 3.56
N ARG A 183 9.81 12.25 2.71
CA ARG A 183 9.86 10.85 3.15
C ARG A 183 11.03 10.58 4.09
N GLU A 184 12.22 11.13 3.80
CA GLU A 184 13.37 11.04 4.71
C GLU A 184 13.08 11.68 6.07
N LYS A 185 12.43 12.84 6.10
CA LYS A 185 12.07 13.54 7.35
C LYS A 185 11.09 12.75 8.21
N PHE A 186 10.24 11.97 7.60
CA PHE A 186 9.29 11.08 8.29
C PHE A 186 9.84 9.65 8.51
N GLU A 187 11.11 9.42 8.22
CA GLU A 187 11.70 8.07 8.30
C GLU A 187 10.95 7.03 7.45
N PHE A 188 10.31 7.49 6.37
CA PHE A 188 9.56 6.66 5.44
C PHE A 188 10.41 6.35 4.21
N THR A 189 11.45 5.52 4.40
CA THR A 189 12.40 5.11 3.36
C THR A 189 12.51 3.59 3.31
N SER A 190 12.85 3.04 2.13
CA SER A 190 13.02 1.60 1.92
C SER A 190 14.03 1.01 2.90
N ALA A 191 15.19 1.66 3.08
CA ALA A 191 16.26 1.18 3.96
C ALA A 191 15.82 1.09 5.43
N LEU A 192 15.06 2.04 5.94
CA LEU A 192 14.55 1.99 7.31
C LEU A 192 13.43 0.95 7.47
N ILE A 193 12.56 0.83 6.48
CA ILE A 193 11.46 -0.14 6.49
C ILE A 193 12.02 -1.56 6.40
N SER A 194 12.93 -1.85 5.48
CA SER A 194 13.54 -3.18 5.34
C SER A 194 14.28 -3.61 6.61
N ASN A 195 15.03 -2.69 7.24
CA ASN A 195 15.68 -2.97 8.53
C ASN A 195 14.64 -3.26 9.64
N LYS A 196 13.55 -2.51 9.71
CA LYS A 196 12.47 -2.76 10.69
C LYS A 196 11.78 -4.11 10.43
N ILE A 197 11.64 -4.52 9.17
CA ILE A 197 11.13 -5.86 8.78
C ILE A 197 12.13 -6.94 9.23
N LEU A 198 13.39 -6.83 8.90
CA LEU A 198 14.42 -7.81 9.28
C LEU A 198 14.50 -7.99 10.79
N ASN A 199 14.44 -6.92 11.57
CA ASN A 199 14.34 -7.00 13.02
C ASN A 199 13.10 -7.77 13.48
N THR A 200 11.96 -7.59 12.81
CA THR A 200 10.72 -8.32 13.11
C THR A 200 10.85 -9.81 12.77
N LEU A 201 11.62 -10.15 11.74
CA LEU A 201 11.93 -11.52 11.36
C LEU A 201 12.97 -12.20 12.29
N GLY A 202 13.59 -11.44 13.20
CA GLY A 202 14.59 -11.95 14.15
C GLY A 202 16.04 -11.89 13.67
N TYR A 203 16.30 -11.20 12.55
CA TYR A 203 17.68 -10.92 12.15
C TYR A 203 18.28 -9.89 13.11
N LYS A 204 19.40 -10.25 13.74
CA LYS A 204 20.19 -9.34 14.60
C LYS A 204 21.42 -8.90 13.81
N TRP A 205 21.66 -7.61 13.78
CA TRP A 205 22.84 -6.97 13.19
C TRP A 205 23.79 -6.50 14.29
#